data_c3ce2864997a5b661b353a1b4c96f712
#
_entry.id   c3ce2864997a5b661b353a1b4c96f712
#
_cell.length_a   1.000
_cell.length_b   1.000
_cell.length_c   1.000
_cell.angle_alpha   90.00
_cell.angle_beta   90.00
_cell.angle_gamma   90.00
#
_symmetry.space_group_name_H-M   'P 1'
#
loop_
_entity.id
_entity.type
_entity.pdbx_description
1 polymer ?
#
loop_
_entity_poly.entity_id
_entity_poly.type
_entity_poly.pdbx_seq_one_letter_code
_entity_poly.pdbx_strand_id
1 'polypeptide(L)'
;MDKTIPIEFANSVDLAIIAFYFVSVIGIGLYFSKYIKGAGDYFRAGNKMHWWVAAISSWMSGFGAFVFTGLAGMIYLEGLQAALLTTTGLPAMIFAYFFFAKYWRRSRVMSILEYFGIRFNKVSLQISTWFYIPIYVLIMSAGLYSLSFFVGTALHFPVETVILVAGISIAIYTVIGGIWGVVITDTVQFLVLLPVSILMIPLSIHAVGGMDALVAQAPSGFWRPFSGEIPNAMVTIPFFLAYMLQIIHGQNTNPIAQRFFSVRNEREAQ
;
A
#
# COMPACT_ATOMS: atom_id res chain seq x y z
N MET A 1 34.10 -14.85 -4.70
CA MET A 1 34.55 -13.45 -4.57
C MET A 1 33.48 -12.74 -3.74
N ASP A 2 33.79 -12.67 -2.47
CA ASP A 2 32.90 -12.03 -1.48
C ASP A 2 33.08 -10.50 -1.60
N LYS A 3 32.29 -9.88 -2.47
CA LYS A 3 32.12 -8.43 -2.47
C LYS A 3 31.05 -8.11 -1.44
N THR A 4 31.41 -8.15 -0.17
CA THR A 4 30.65 -7.48 0.86
C THR A 4 30.61 -6.00 0.48
N ILE A 5 29.48 -5.54 -0.02
CA ILE A 5 29.22 -4.10 -0.18
C ILE A 5 29.36 -3.53 1.22
N PRO A 6 30.27 -2.59 1.48
CA PRO A 6 30.38 -1.98 2.79
C PRO A 6 29.03 -1.30 3.09
N ILE A 7 28.31 -1.83 4.06
CA ILE A 7 27.04 -1.23 4.51
C ILE A 7 27.50 -0.03 5.36
N GLU A 8 27.52 1.17 4.74
CA GLU A 8 27.75 2.40 5.47
C GLU A 8 26.57 2.63 6.41
N PHE A 9 26.87 2.92 7.66
CA PHE A 9 25.86 3.33 8.63
C PHE A 9 25.15 4.58 8.13
N ALA A 10 23.86 4.72 8.51
CA ALA A 10 23.11 5.94 8.20
C ALA A 10 23.91 7.17 8.60
N ASN A 11 24.21 8.00 7.62
CA ASN A 11 24.96 9.22 7.89
C ASN A 11 24.00 10.36 8.37
N SER A 12 24.57 11.48 8.79
CA SER A 12 23.80 12.61 9.28
C SER A 12 22.81 13.18 8.24
N VAL A 13 23.11 13.01 6.95
CA VAL A 13 22.24 13.45 5.85
C VAL A 13 20.99 12.55 5.75
N ASP A 14 21.15 11.23 5.88
CA ASP A 14 20.03 10.29 5.87
C ASP A 14 19.07 10.56 7.03
N LEU A 15 19.62 10.78 8.23
CA LEU A 15 18.83 11.13 9.41
C LEU A 15 18.10 12.47 9.25
N ALA A 16 18.76 13.48 8.65
CA ALA A 16 18.17 14.77 8.37
C ALA A 16 17.00 14.65 7.36
N ILE A 17 17.15 13.83 6.32
CA ILE A 17 16.11 13.56 5.33
C ILE A 17 14.90 12.88 5.99
N ILE A 18 15.13 11.88 6.84
CA ILE A 18 14.06 11.18 7.57
C ILE A 18 13.34 12.13 8.53
N ALA A 19 14.09 12.92 9.30
CA ALA A 19 13.50 13.90 10.20
C ALA A 19 12.67 14.93 9.43
N PHE A 20 13.20 15.46 8.32
CA PHE A 20 12.48 16.39 7.44
C PHE A 20 11.20 15.76 6.89
N TYR A 21 11.26 14.50 6.48
CA TYR A 21 10.07 13.77 6.02
C TYR A 21 8.99 13.71 7.10
N PHE A 22 9.30 13.27 8.31
CA PHE A 22 8.33 13.21 9.41
C PHE A 22 7.75 14.56 9.78
N VAL A 23 8.59 15.60 9.86
CA VAL A 23 8.15 16.98 10.11
C VAL A 23 7.21 17.45 9.01
N SER A 24 7.52 17.17 7.75
CA SER A 24 6.69 17.52 6.60
C SER A 24 5.32 16.85 6.64
N VAL A 25 5.29 15.54 6.92
CA VAL A 25 4.04 14.74 6.98
C VAL A 25 3.15 15.23 8.14
N ILE A 26 3.71 15.46 9.32
CA ILE A 26 2.98 16.01 10.47
C ILE A 26 2.50 17.44 10.14
N GLY A 27 3.34 18.27 9.54
CA GLY A 27 2.99 19.62 9.09
C GLY A 27 1.84 19.65 8.10
N ILE A 28 1.81 18.71 7.14
CA ILE A 28 0.69 18.53 6.21
C ILE A 28 -0.58 18.16 6.98
N GLY A 29 -0.52 17.18 7.90
CA GLY A 29 -1.65 16.80 8.74
C GLY A 29 -2.22 17.99 9.51
N LEU A 30 -1.37 18.78 10.19
CA LEU A 30 -1.76 19.98 10.92
C LEU A 30 -2.35 21.05 10.01
N TYR A 31 -1.75 21.29 8.83
CA TYR A 31 -2.27 22.27 7.87
C TYR A 31 -3.68 21.90 7.37
N PHE A 32 -3.92 20.64 7.05
CA PHE A 32 -5.20 20.19 6.52
C PHE A 32 -6.26 19.98 7.60
N SER A 33 -5.90 19.85 8.88
CA SER A 33 -6.85 19.74 9.99
C SER A 33 -7.82 20.91 10.06
N LYS A 34 -7.40 22.10 9.65
CA LYS A 34 -8.24 23.33 9.61
C LYS A 34 -9.43 23.24 8.64
N TYR A 35 -9.37 22.32 7.66
CA TYR A 35 -10.45 22.09 6.70
C TYR A 35 -11.48 21.07 7.19
N ILE A 36 -11.23 20.42 8.33
CA ILE A 36 -12.09 19.41 8.91
C ILE A 36 -13.09 20.11 9.83
N LYS A 37 -14.35 20.20 9.38
CA LYS A 37 -15.44 20.83 10.15
C LYS A 37 -16.41 19.80 10.75
N GLY A 38 -16.32 18.54 10.37
CA GLY A 38 -17.17 17.48 10.86
C GLY A 38 -16.80 16.10 10.33
N ALA A 39 -17.56 15.07 10.72
CA ALA A 39 -17.29 13.69 10.35
C ALA A 39 -17.25 13.47 8.82
N GLY A 40 -18.10 14.16 8.06
CA GLY A 40 -18.09 14.08 6.60
C GLY A 40 -16.79 14.59 5.98
N ASP A 41 -16.20 15.66 6.51
CA ASP A 41 -14.90 16.16 6.05
C ASP A 41 -13.77 15.22 6.48
N TYR A 42 -13.86 14.71 7.71
CA TYR A 42 -12.84 13.82 8.28
C TYR A 42 -12.73 12.49 7.53
N PHE A 43 -13.85 11.84 7.23
CA PHE A 43 -13.88 10.50 6.64
C PHE A 43 -14.06 10.48 5.11
N ARG A 44 -14.61 11.54 4.50
CA ARG A 44 -14.93 11.60 3.06
C ARG A 44 -14.42 12.86 2.36
N ALA A 45 -13.53 13.62 2.99
CA ALA A 45 -13.02 14.88 2.44
C ALA A 45 -14.14 15.83 1.95
N GLY A 46 -15.30 15.81 2.60
CA GLY A 46 -16.48 16.59 2.20
C GLY A 46 -17.00 16.29 0.79
N ASN A 47 -16.63 15.13 0.20
CA ASN A 47 -16.90 14.77 -1.20
C ASN A 47 -16.35 15.81 -2.22
N LYS A 48 -15.18 16.37 -1.94
CA LYS A 48 -14.53 17.40 -2.77
C LYS A 48 -13.23 16.93 -3.42
N MET A 49 -12.86 15.69 -3.19
CA MET A 49 -11.62 15.12 -3.71
C MET A 49 -11.69 15.00 -5.24
N HIS A 50 -10.61 15.39 -5.92
CA HIS A 50 -10.45 15.18 -7.35
C HIS A 50 -10.12 13.72 -7.64
N TRP A 51 -10.59 13.20 -8.77
CA TRP A 51 -10.39 11.81 -9.19
C TRP A 51 -8.92 11.38 -9.21
N TRP A 52 -8.01 12.19 -9.74
CA TRP A 52 -6.59 11.83 -9.83
C TRP A 52 -5.91 11.74 -8.47
N VAL A 53 -6.30 12.58 -7.52
CA VAL A 53 -5.79 12.53 -6.13
C VAL A 53 -6.30 11.27 -5.44
N ALA A 54 -7.58 10.92 -5.64
CA ALA A 54 -8.17 9.68 -5.14
C ALA A 54 -7.49 8.44 -5.74
N ALA A 55 -7.20 8.46 -7.05
CA ALA A 55 -6.52 7.38 -7.76
C ALA A 55 -5.08 7.17 -7.23
N ILE A 56 -4.31 8.25 -7.09
CA ILE A 56 -2.95 8.18 -6.51
C ILE A 56 -3.00 7.61 -5.08
N SER A 57 -3.89 8.12 -4.24
CA SER A 57 -4.00 7.63 -2.86
C SER A 57 -4.48 6.18 -2.79
N SER A 58 -5.37 5.74 -3.69
CA SER A 58 -5.76 4.34 -3.79
C SER A 58 -4.58 3.44 -4.15
N TRP A 59 -3.77 3.86 -5.12
CA TRP A 59 -2.57 3.13 -5.52
C TRP A 59 -1.54 3.08 -4.39
N MET A 60 -1.27 4.22 -3.73
CA MET A 60 -0.34 4.32 -2.60
C MET A 60 -0.77 3.48 -1.41
N SER A 61 -2.08 3.27 -1.21
CA SER A 61 -2.58 2.39 -0.14
C SER A 61 -2.17 0.91 -0.31
N GLY A 62 -1.87 0.47 -1.53
CA GLY A 62 -1.32 -0.85 -1.83
C GLY A 62 0.22 -0.88 -1.92
N PHE A 63 0.87 0.29 -2.02
CA PHE A 63 2.29 0.41 -2.24
C PHE A 63 3.03 0.72 -0.92
N GLY A 64 3.17 -0.28 -0.08
CA GLY A 64 3.85 -0.17 1.21
C GLY A 64 5.21 -0.86 1.25
N ALA A 65 5.87 -0.81 2.39
CA ALA A 65 7.18 -1.45 2.61
C ALA A 65 7.18 -2.97 2.33
N PHE A 66 6.03 -3.63 2.44
CA PHE A 66 5.87 -5.05 2.08
C PHE A 66 6.26 -5.34 0.62
N VAL A 67 6.06 -4.39 -0.30
CA VAL A 67 6.46 -4.56 -1.70
C VAL A 67 7.98 -4.72 -1.82
N PHE A 68 8.74 -3.95 -1.03
CA PHE A 68 10.21 -3.97 -1.05
C PHE A 68 10.82 -5.11 -0.25
N THR A 69 10.14 -5.61 0.77
CA THR A 69 10.63 -6.68 1.64
C THR A 69 10.02 -8.03 1.27
N GLY A 70 8.72 -8.19 1.46
CA GLY A 70 8.02 -9.47 1.28
C GLY A 70 7.90 -9.87 -0.18
N LEU A 71 7.29 -9.00 -1.01
CA LEU A 71 7.03 -9.33 -2.41
C LEU A 71 8.33 -9.43 -3.23
N ALA A 72 9.28 -8.51 -3.02
CA ALA A 72 10.59 -8.59 -3.69
C ALA A 72 11.35 -9.87 -3.29
N GLY A 73 11.29 -10.26 -2.01
CA GLY A 73 11.85 -11.52 -1.54
C GLY A 73 11.18 -12.74 -2.18
N MET A 74 9.87 -12.76 -2.29
CA MET A 74 9.14 -13.82 -2.99
C MET A 74 9.53 -13.90 -4.47
N ILE A 75 9.66 -12.77 -5.17
CA ILE A 75 10.08 -12.73 -6.57
C ILE A 75 11.52 -13.24 -6.71
N TYR A 76 12.40 -12.90 -5.78
CA TYR A 76 13.77 -13.40 -5.79
C TYR A 76 13.84 -14.93 -5.64
N LEU A 77 12.98 -15.51 -4.82
CA LEU A 77 12.94 -16.96 -4.56
C LEU A 77 12.15 -17.73 -5.62
N GLU A 78 11.06 -17.20 -6.11
CA GLU A 78 10.09 -17.91 -6.94
C GLU A 78 9.94 -17.36 -8.36
N GLY A 79 10.71 -16.34 -8.72
CA GLY A 79 10.78 -15.81 -10.07
C GLY A 79 9.45 -15.27 -10.61
N LEU A 80 9.21 -15.58 -11.89
CA LEU A 80 8.07 -15.04 -12.64
C LEU A 80 6.72 -15.40 -12.04
N GLN A 81 6.56 -16.56 -11.41
CA GLN A 81 5.28 -16.94 -10.80
C GLN A 81 4.90 -16.00 -9.63
N ALA A 82 5.86 -15.58 -8.81
CA ALA A 82 5.62 -14.58 -7.77
C ALA A 82 5.43 -13.17 -8.37
N ALA A 83 6.18 -12.82 -9.43
CA ALA A 83 6.02 -11.55 -10.12
C ALA A 83 4.60 -11.38 -10.71
N LEU A 84 3.96 -12.46 -11.14
CA LEU A 84 2.57 -12.42 -11.63
C LEU A 84 1.57 -11.95 -10.57
N LEU A 85 1.87 -12.05 -9.27
CA LEU A 85 1.00 -11.50 -8.23
C LEU A 85 0.80 -9.99 -8.39
N THR A 86 1.80 -9.27 -8.90
CA THR A 86 1.68 -7.82 -9.16
C THR A 86 0.65 -7.50 -10.25
N THR A 87 0.43 -8.42 -11.18
CA THR A 87 -0.52 -8.24 -12.29
C THR A 87 -1.99 -8.34 -11.85
N THR A 88 -2.27 -8.94 -10.69
CA THR A 88 -3.64 -9.13 -10.17
C THR A 88 -4.34 -7.81 -9.85
N GLY A 89 -3.60 -6.73 -9.68
CA GLY A 89 -4.14 -5.38 -9.50
C GLY A 89 -4.94 -4.87 -10.70
N LEU A 90 -4.50 -5.18 -11.94
CA LEU A 90 -5.19 -4.74 -13.16
C LEU A 90 -6.63 -5.28 -13.27
N PRO A 91 -6.87 -6.60 -13.24
CA PRO A 91 -8.24 -7.12 -13.26
C PRO A 91 -9.07 -6.65 -12.08
N ALA A 92 -8.45 -6.45 -10.90
CA ALA A 92 -9.16 -5.92 -9.74
C ALA A 92 -9.63 -4.47 -9.95
N MET A 93 -8.80 -3.61 -10.55
CA MET A 93 -9.16 -2.22 -10.88
C MET A 93 -10.26 -2.18 -11.95
N ILE A 94 -10.15 -3.01 -13.00
CA ILE A 94 -11.16 -3.12 -14.04
C ILE A 94 -12.50 -3.55 -13.43
N PHE A 95 -12.48 -4.54 -12.55
CA PHE A 95 -13.66 -5.00 -11.84
C PHE A 95 -14.26 -3.90 -10.95
N ALA A 96 -13.41 -3.16 -10.21
CA ALA A 96 -13.85 -2.04 -9.38
C ALA A 96 -14.50 -0.92 -10.20
N TYR A 97 -13.93 -0.59 -11.36
CA TYR A 97 -14.48 0.41 -12.28
C TYR A 97 -15.93 0.09 -12.70
N PHE A 98 -16.19 -1.15 -13.11
CA PHE A 98 -17.53 -1.54 -13.58
C PHE A 98 -18.52 -1.79 -12.45
N PHE A 99 -18.08 -2.42 -11.34
CA PHE A 99 -18.99 -2.99 -10.34
C PHE A 99 -19.01 -2.26 -9.01
N PHE A 100 -17.98 -1.48 -8.64
CA PHE A 100 -17.92 -0.87 -7.32
C PHE A 100 -17.95 0.65 -7.34
N ALA A 101 -17.12 1.31 -8.13
CA ALA A 101 -16.80 2.72 -8.03
C ALA A 101 -18.03 3.64 -7.98
N LYS A 102 -18.87 3.60 -9.02
CA LYS A 102 -20.09 4.44 -9.10
C LYS A 102 -21.11 4.10 -8.02
N TYR A 103 -21.25 2.82 -7.67
CA TYR A 103 -22.25 2.39 -6.70
C TYR A 103 -21.87 2.81 -5.29
N TRP A 104 -20.59 2.72 -4.93
CA TRP A 104 -20.11 3.25 -3.67
C TRP A 104 -20.29 4.76 -3.58
N ARG A 105 -20.00 5.51 -4.61
CA ARG A 105 -20.23 6.96 -4.60
C ARG A 105 -21.72 7.29 -4.49
N ARG A 106 -22.59 6.55 -5.16
CA ARG A 106 -24.05 6.71 -5.11
C ARG A 106 -24.64 6.38 -3.75
N SER A 107 -24.08 5.43 -3.03
CA SER A 107 -24.59 4.99 -1.71
C SER A 107 -24.57 6.09 -0.65
N ARG A 108 -23.70 7.10 -0.80
CA ARG A 108 -23.54 8.25 0.11
C ARG A 108 -23.17 7.89 1.55
N VAL A 109 -22.77 6.65 1.81
CA VAL A 109 -22.32 6.19 3.15
C VAL A 109 -20.93 6.73 3.50
N MET A 110 -20.59 6.76 4.80
CA MET A 110 -19.27 7.15 5.27
C MET A 110 -18.30 5.97 5.36
N SER A 111 -18.84 4.76 5.44
CA SER A 111 -18.05 3.53 5.52
C SER A 111 -18.85 2.34 5.00
N ILE A 112 -18.13 1.25 4.69
CA ILE A 112 -18.77 -0.02 4.33
C ILE A 112 -19.60 -0.57 5.48
N LEU A 113 -19.13 -0.39 6.71
CA LEU A 113 -19.86 -0.84 7.89
C LEU A 113 -21.21 -0.12 8.04
N GLU A 114 -21.26 1.19 7.77
CA GLU A 114 -22.51 1.94 7.74
C GLU A 114 -23.47 1.36 6.68
N TYR A 115 -22.97 1.00 5.51
CA TYR A 115 -23.77 0.35 4.48
C TYR A 115 -24.40 -0.95 4.98
N PHE A 116 -23.66 -1.79 5.72
CA PHE A 116 -24.23 -3.00 6.30
C PHE A 116 -25.35 -2.70 7.30
N GLY A 117 -25.17 -1.65 8.11
CA GLY A 117 -26.22 -1.21 9.04
C GLY A 117 -27.51 -0.75 8.35
N ILE A 118 -27.36 -0.02 7.24
CA ILE A 118 -28.50 0.50 6.45
C ILE A 118 -29.16 -0.62 5.64
N ARG A 119 -28.35 -1.47 4.99
CA ARG A 119 -28.84 -2.49 4.04
C ARG A 119 -29.47 -3.70 4.74
N PHE A 120 -28.93 -4.10 5.87
CA PHE A 120 -29.36 -5.27 6.60
C PHE A 120 -29.96 -4.88 7.96
N ASN A 121 -29.16 -4.73 9.00
CA ASN A 121 -29.60 -4.31 10.33
C ASN A 121 -28.42 -3.97 11.24
N LYS A 122 -28.72 -3.51 12.47
CA LYS A 122 -27.70 -3.19 13.49
C LYS A 122 -26.87 -4.40 13.93
N VAL A 123 -27.45 -5.60 13.93
CA VAL A 123 -26.73 -6.82 14.32
C VAL A 123 -25.65 -7.13 13.27
N SER A 124 -25.99 -7.06 11.98
CA SER A 124 -25.02 -7.25 10.91
C SER A 124 -23.89 -6.21 10.96
N LEU A 125 -24.21 -4.95 11.26
CA LEU A 125 -23.22 -3.90 11.48
C LEU A 125 -22.26 -4.28 12.62
N GLN A 126 -22.79 -4.69 13.77
CA GLN A 126 -21.95 -5.05 14.93
C GLN A 126 -21.09 -6.28 14.68
N ILE A 127 -21.66 -7.34 14.13
CA ILE A 127 -20.91 -8.55 13.78
C ILE A 127 -19.77 -8.19 12.83
N SER A 128 -20.07 -7.47 11.75
CA SER A 128 -19.04 -7.05 10.78
C SER A 128 -17.95 -6.19 11.45
N THR A 129 -18.33 -5.26 12.30
CA THR A 129 -17.37 -4.40 13.04
C THR A 129 -16.42 -5.24 13.90
N TRP A 130 -16.95 -6.19 14.67
CA TRP A 130 -16.13 -7.05 15.52
C TRP A 130 -15.21 -7.98 14.73
N PHE A 131 -15.60 -8.39 13.52
CA PHE A 131 -14.72 -9.14 12.62
C PHE A 131 -13.65 -8.26 11.97
N TYR A 132 -14.00 -7.05 11.52
CA TYR A 132 -13.06 -6.18 10.84
C TYR A 132 -11.98 -5.60 11.77
N ILE A 133 -12.29 -5.31 13.04
CA ILE A 133 -11.31 -4.76 13.98
C ILE A 133 -10.04 -5.63 14.07
N PRO A 134 -10.10 -6.92 14.45
CA PRO A 134 -8.89 -7.74 14.54
C PRO A 134 -8.19 -7.94 13.19
N ILE A 135 -8.94 -8.06 12.10
CA ILE A 135 -8.37 -8.20 10.76
C ILE A 135 -7.54 -6.96 10.40
N TYR A 136 -8.09 -5.77 10.61
CA TYR A 136 -7.34 -4.54 10.32
C TYR A 136 -6.16 -4.33 11.26
N VAL A 137 -6.28 -4.67 12.53
CA VAL A 137 -5.14 -4.64 13.47
C VAL A 137 -4.01 -5.53 12.95
N LEU A 138 -4.30 -6.76 12.51
CA LEU A 138 -3.30 -7.67 11.96
C LEU A 138 -2.67 -7.13 10.67
N ILE A 139 -3.47 -6.64 9.72
CA ILE A 139 -2.98 -6.11 8.44
C ILE A 139 -2.09 -4.88 8.68
N MET A 140 -2.54 -3.94 9.53
CA MET A 140 -1.78 -2.72 9.82
C MET A 140 -0.51 -3.02 10.61
N SER A 141 -0.55 -3.97 11.54
CA SER A 141 0.63 -4.42 12.29
C SER A 141 1.66 -5.08 11.36
N ALA A 142 1.23 -5.91 10.41
CA ALA A 142 2.12 -6.50 9.41
C ALA A 142 2.76 -5.43 8.53
N GLY A 143 2.00 -4.41 8.11
CA GLY A 143 2.53 -3.27 7.35
C GLY A 143 3.56 -2.45 8.14
N LEU A 144 3.26 -2.15 9.40
CA LEU A 144 4.17 -1.41 10.29
C LEU A 144 5.43 -2.22 10.58
N TYR A 145 5.30 -3.53 10.81
CA TYR A 145 6.44 -4.42 10.99
C TYR A 145 7.33 -4.48 9.74
N SER A 146 6.74 -4.63 8.55
CA SER A 146 7.49 -4.62 7.28
C SER A 146 8.26 -3.32 7.06
N LEU A 147 7.64 -2.17 7.37
CA LEU A 147 8.31 -0.87 7.33
C LEU A 147 9.48 -0.82 8.31
N SER A 148 9.25 -1.26 9.54
CA SER A 148 10.24 -1.18 10.60
C SER A 148 11.40 -2.14 10.38
N PHE A 149 11.13 -3.32 9.83
CA PHE A 149 12.15 -4.26 9.42
C PHE A 149 13.03 -3.69 8.29
N PHE A 150 12.38 -3.10 7.25
CA PHE A 150 13.09 -2.48 6.14
C PHE A 150 13.99 -1.34 6.61
N VAL A 151 13.43 -0.39 7.35
CA VAL A 151 14.17 0.78 7.86
C VAL A 151 15.23 0.36 8.87
N GLY A 152 14.89 -0.54 9.79
CA GLY A 152 15.81 -1.06 10.80
C GLY A 152 17.02 -1.75 10.18
N THR A 153 16.80 -2.57 9.14
CA THR A 153 17.87 -3.25 8.41
C THR A 153 18.71 -2.26 7.60
N ALA A 154 18.06 -1.32 6.90
CA ALA A 154 18.76 -0.35 6.05
C ALA A 154 19.60 0.67 6.83
N LEU A 155 19.13 1.07 8.02
CA LEU A 155 19.75 2.12 8.83
C LEU A 155 20.41 1.59 10.12
N HIS A 156 20.39 0.26 10.33
CA HIS A 156 20.90 -0.39 11.53
C HIS A 156 20.29 0.09 12.86
N PHE A 157 19.00 0.41 12.84
CA PHE A 157 18.23 0.70 14.05
C PHE A 157 17.53 -0.54 14.60
N PRO A 158 17.31 -0.63 15.92
CA PRO A 158 16.44 -1.67 16.50
C PRO A 158 15.04 -1.57 15.94
N VAL A 159 14.51 -2.70 15.46
CA VAL A 159 13.18 -2.76 14.82
C VAL A 159 12.09 -2.22 15.74
N GLU A 160 12.20 -2.52 17.05
CA GLU A 160 11.26 -2.05 18.08
C GLU A 160 11.21 -0.51 18.17
N THR A 161 12.38 0.13 18.08
CA THR A 161 12.48 1.60 18.09
C THR A 161 11.79 2.19 16.86
N VAL A 162 12.01 1.59 15.69
CA VAL A 162 11.37 2.06 14.44
C VAL A 162 9.86 1.85 14.50
N ILE A 163 9.37 0.72 15.06
CA ILE A 163 7.93 0.46 15.27
C ILE A 163 7.31 1.59 16.09
N LEU A 164 7.93 1.95 17.20
CA LEU A 164 7.40 3.00 18.09
C LEU A 164 7.41 4.36 17.42
N VAL A 165 8.52 4.76 16.83
CA VAL A 165 8.67 6.09 16.21
C VAL A 165 7.75 6.23 15.00
N ALA A 166 7.77 5.26 14.08
CA ALA A 166 6.91 5.29 12.90
C ALA A 166 5.42 5.15 13.26
N GLY A 167 5.08 4.22 14.16
CA GLY A 167 3.70 3.99 14.59
C GLY A 167 3.08 5.21 15.26
N ILE A 168 3.80 5.86 16.17
CA ILE A 168 3.34 7.09 16.83
C ILE A 168 3.20 8.22 15.80
N SER A 169 4.17 8.39 14.90
CA SER A 169 4.13 9.42 13.87
C SER A 169 2.93 9.24 12.93
N ILE A 170 2.70 8.01 12.47
CA ILE A 170 1.55 7.66 11.61
C ILE A 170 0.24 7.95 12.34
N ALA A 171 0.12 7.54 13.61
CA ALA A 171 -1.08 7.80 14.40
C ALA A 171 -1.36 9.30 14.55
N ILE A 172 -0.33 10.09 14.88
CA ILE A 172 -0.47 11.54 15.06
C ILE A 172 -0.99 12.21 13.79
N TYR A 173 -0.33 12.05 12.64
CA TYR A 173 -0.75 12.77 11.44
C TYR A 173 -2.09 12.27 10.89
N THR A 174 -2.39 10.97 11.04
CA THR A 174 -3.66 10.39 10.57
C THR A 174 -4.84 10.87 11.41
N VAL A 175 -4.69 10.89 12.74
CA VAL A 175 -5.74 11.36 13.65
C VAL A 175 -5.99 12.85 13.47
N ILE A 176 -4.95 13.65 13.30
CA ILE A 176 -5.07 15.11 13.14
C ILE A 176 -5.57 15.49 11.73
N GLY A 177 -5.00 14.87 10.69
CA GLY A 177 -5.24 15.26 9.30
C GLY A 177 -6.45 14.58 8.65
N GLY A 178 -7.00 13.53 9.27
CA GLY A 178 -8.07 12.74 8.67
C GLY A 178 -7.73 12.28 7.25
N ILE A 179 -8.74 12.04 6.43
CA ILE A 179 -8.53 11.58 5.03
C ILE A 179 -7.79 12.63 4.18
N TRP A 180 -7.96 13.92 4.44
CA TRP A 180 -7.23 14.96 3.70
C TRP A 180 -5.72 14.87 3.96
N GLY A 181 -5.33 14.72 5.21
CA GLY A 181 -3.92 14.54 5.58
C GLY A 181 -3.31 13.34 4.89
N VAL A 182 -3.98 12.18 4.95
CA VAL A 182 -3.52 10.93 4.31
C VAL A 182 -3.38 11.09 2.80
N VAL A 183 -4.39 11.59 2.12
CA VAL A 183 -4.41 11.67 0.65
C VAL A 183 -3.37 12.64 0.10
N ILE A 184 -3.12 13.75 0.78
CA ILE A 184 -2.08 14.70 0.37
C ILE A 184 -0.68 14.11 0.63
N THR A 185 -0.46 13.45 1.77
CA THR A 185 0.81 12.76 2.01
C THR A 185 1.05 11.64 1.01
N ASP A 186 0.04 10.83 0.66
CA ASP A 186 0.11 9.83 -0.39
C ASP A 186 0.54 10.46 -1.74
N THR A 187 -0.03 11.63 -2.07
CA THR A 187 0.31 12.33 -3.32
C THR A 187 1.77 12.80 -3.34
N VAL A 188 2.26 13.36 -2.24
CA VAL A 188 3.66 13.77 -2.11
C VAL A 188 4.59 12.57 -2.18
N GLN A 189 4.27 11.50 -1.48
CA GLN A 189 5.02 10.24 -1.51
C GLN A 189 5.07 9.64 -2.91
N PHE A 190 3.96 9.64 -3.64
CA PHE A 190 3.90 9.16 -5.02
C PHE A 190 4.87 9.94 -5.94
N LEU A 191 4.90 11.27 -5.81
CA LEU A 191 5.79 12.12 -6.62
C LEU A 191 7.28 11.84 -6.35
N VAL A 192 7.63 11.32 -5.17
CA VAL A 192 9.00 10.91 -4.84
C VAL A 192 9.25 9.46 -5.26
N LEU A 193 8.33 8.54 -4.92
CA LEU A 193 8.54 7.10 -5.14
C LEU A 193 8.51 6.71 -6.61
N LEU A 194 7.65 7.35 -7.42
CA LEU A 194 7.53 7.00 -8.83
C LEU A 194 8.84 7.23 -9.62
N PRO A 195 9.48 8.41 -9.57
CA PRO A 195 10.77 8.62 -10.21
C PRO A 195 11.86 7.70 -9.69
N VAL A 196 11.94 7.49 -8.37
CA VAL A 196 12.92 6.59 -7.74
C VAL A 196 12.73 5.16 -8.26
N SER A 197 11.48 4.66 -8.30
CA SER A 197 11.18 3.32 -8.80
C SER A 197 11.56 3.15 -10.28
N ILE A 198 11.30 4.17 -11.11
CA ILE A 198 11.69 4.15 -12.54
C ILE A 198 13.22 4.13 -12.68
N LEU A 199 13.94 4.93 -11.90
CA LEU A 199 15.41 4.97 -11.93
C LEU A 199 16.04 3.66 -11.42
N MET A 200 15.42 2.98 -10.49
CA MET A 200 15.92 1.71 -9.96
C MET A 200 15.95 0.60 -11.01
N ILE A 201 15.09 0.63 -12.03
CA ILE A 201 15.07 -0.39 -13.10
C ILE A 201 16.40 -0.44 -13.85
N PRO A 202 16.86 0.63 -14.53
CA PRO A 202 18.12 0.59 -15.26
C PRO A 202 19.34 0.42 -14.32
N LEU A 203 19.31 0.98 -13.13
CA LEU A 203 20.40 0.83 -12.16
C LEU A 203 20.56 -0.62 -11.70
N SER A 204 19.45 -1.31 -11.42
CA SER A 204 19.48 -2.72 -11.03
C SER A 204 19.96 -3.62 -12.16
N ILE A 205 19.50 -3.39 -13.39
CA ILE A 205 19.94 -4.14 -14.57
C ILE A 205 21.46 -3.93 -14.79
N HIS A 206 21.93 -2.69 -14.68
CA HIS A 206 23.34 -2.39 -14.81
C HIS A 206 24.19 -3.06 -13.71
N ALA A 207 23.71 -3.04 -12.46
CA ALA A 207 24.42 -3.63 -11.33
C ALA A 207 24.61 -5.16 -11.45
N VAL A 208 23.66 -5.85 -12.10
CA VAL A 208 23.76 -7.31 -12.34
C VAL A 208 24.65 -7.64 -13.55
N GLY A 209 25.04 -6.64 -14.36
CA GLY A 209 25.84 -6.84 -15.56
C GLY A 209 25.04 -6.92 -16.85
N GLY A 210 23.80 -6.41 -16.86
CA GLY A 210 22.90 -6.37 -17.99
C GLY A 210 21.84 -7.46 -18.02
N MET A 211 20.93 -7.39 -18.98
CA MET A 211 19.83 -8.35 -19.11
C MET A 211 20.30 -9.78 -19.40
N ASP A 212 21.35 -9.93 -20.20
CA ASP A 212 21.92 -11.25 -20.53
C ASP A 212 22.49 -11.93 -19.28
N ALA A 213 23.19 -11.16 -18.44
CA ALA A 213 23.71 -11.66 -17.17
C ALA A 213 22.58 -12.04 -16.20
N LEU A 214 21.51 -11.24 -16.15
CA LEU A 214 20.35 -11.54 -15.31
C LEU A 214 19.68 -12.86 -15.74
N VAL A 215 19.50 -13.06 -17.04
CA VAL A 215 18.88 -14.28 -17.58
C VAL A 215 19.79 -15.51 -17.36
N ALA A 216 21.09 -15.34 -17.58
CA ALA A 216 22.08 -16.44 -17.43
C ALA A 216 22.27 -16.90 -15.98
N GLN A 217 22.13 -15.99 -15.01
CA GLN A 217 22.29 -16.30 -13.58
C GLN A 217 21.00 -16.81 -12.93
N ALA A 218 19.86 -16.69 -13.59
CA ALA A 218 18.59 -17.12 -13.03
C ALA A 218 18.52 -18.65 -12.89
N PRO A 219 17.99 -19.18 -11.78
CA PRO A 219 17.77 -20.62 -11.59
C PRO A 219 16.84 -21.21 -12.66
N SER A 220 16.92 -22.55 -12.82
CA SER A 220 15.98 -23.26 -13.70
C SER A 220 14.53 -23.00 -13.28
N GLY A 221 13.66 -22.81 -14.25
CA GLY A 221 12.24 -22.52 -13.98
C GLY A 221 11.92 -21.07 -13.58
N PHE A 222 12.91 -20.23 -13.28
CA PHE A 222 12.70 -18.87 -12.80
C PHE A 222 11.82 -18.01 -13.73
N TRP A 223 11.99 -18.16 -15.04
CA TRP A 223 11.24 -17.41 -16.07
C TRP A 223 9.97 -18.12 -16.55
N ARG A 224 9.65 -19.29 -15.97
CA ARG A 224 8.46 -20.07 -16.34
C ARG A 224 7.42 -20.00 -15.22
N PRO A 225 6.24 -19.43 -15.47
CA PRO A 225 5.19 -19.38 -14.46
C PRO A 225 4.63 -20.78 -14.21
N PHE A 226 4.51 -21.18 -12.95
CA PHE A 226 3.86 -22.42 -12.50
C PHE A 226 4.44 -23.71 -13.13
N SER A 227 5.74 -23.71 -13.40
CA SER A 227 6.42 -24.85 -14.03
C SER A 227 6.54 -26.09 -13.12
N GLY A 228 6.40 -25.93 -11.83
CA GLY A 228 6.69 -26.97 -10.84
C GLY A 228 8.18 -27.25 -10.63
N GLU A 229 9.08 -26.54 -11.31
CA GLU A 229 10.53 -26.71 -11.20
C GLU A 229 11.10 -26.05 -9.94
N ILE A 230 10.38 -25.12 -9.32
CA ILE A 230 10.80 -24.45 -8.08
C ILE A 230 10.30 -25.27 -6.89
N PRO A 231 11.21 -25.88 -6.11
CA PRO A 231 10.82 -26.70 -4.97
C PRO A 231 10.11 -25.87 -3.90
N ASN A 232 9.03 -26.40 -3.34
CA ASN A 232 8.25 -25.77 -2.26
C ASN A 232 7.77 -24.34 -2.56
N ALA A 233 7.51 -24.04 -3.84
CA ALA A 233 6.99 -22.73 -4.22
C ALA A 233 5.68 -22.41 -3.49
N MET A 234 5.60 -21.24 -2.88
CA MET A 234 4.37 -20.77 -2.22
C MET A 234 3.32 -20.33 -3.24
N VAL A 235 3.75 -19.74 -4.37
CA VAL A 235 2.84 -19.23 -5.40
C VAL A 235 2.47 -20.35 -6.37
N THR A 236 1.42 -21.07 -6.05
CA THR A 236 0.79 -22.06 -6.92
C THR A 236 -0.38 -21.44 -7.69
N ILE A 237 -0.92 -22.14 -8.70
CA ILE A 237 -2.12 -21.67 -9.43
C ILE A 237 -3.31 -21.42 -8.48
N PRO A 238 -3.67 -22.33 -7.56
CA PRO A 238 -4.74 -22.06 -6.60
C PRO A 238 -4.45 -20.84 -5.72
N PHE A 239 -3.21 -20.67 -5.27
CA PHE A 239 -2.80 -19.49 -4.49
C PHE A 239 -2.96 -18.21 -5.32
N PHE A 240 -2.50 -18.20 -6.57
CA PHE A 240 -2.63 -17.04 -7.47
C PHE A 240 -4.10 -16.65 -7.68
N LEU A 241 -4.97 -17.63 -7.94
CA LEU A 241 -6.40 -17.37 -8.11
C LEU A 241 -7.05 -16.84 -6.82
N ALA A 242 -6.73 -17.43 -5.68
CA ALA A 242 -7.21 -16.97 -4.37
C ALA A 242 -6.73 -15.54 -4.07
N TYR A 243 -5.46 -15.26 -4.35
CA TYR A 243 -4.89 -13.92 -4.20
C TYR A 243 -5.56 -12.89 -5.11
N MET A 244 -5.81 -13.24 -6.37
CA MET A 244 -6.54 -12.38 -7.31
C MET A 244 -7.96 -12.05 -6.80
N LEU A 245 -8.69 -13.04 -6.30
CA LEU A 245 -10.01 -12.83 -5.69
C LEU A 245 -9.92 -11.94 -4.45
N GLN A 246 -8.88 -12.12 -3.62
CA GLN A 246 -8.63 -11.27 -2.47
C GLN A 246 -8.38 -9.82 -2.87
N ILE A 247 -7.58 -9.57 -3.91
CA ILE A 247 -7.31 -8.21 -4.40
C ILE A 247 -8.57 -7.56 -4.97
N ILE A 248 -9.40 -8.31 -5.70
CA ILE A 248 -10.72 -7.83 -6.18
C ILE A 248 -11.61 -7.49 -4.98
N HIS A 249 -11.67 -8.34 -3.97
CA HIS A 249 -12.42 -8.05 -2.73
C HIS A 249 -11.87 -6.82 -2.02
N GLY A 250 -10.54 -6.67 -1.98
CA GLY A 250 -9.85 -5.53 -1.38
C GLY A 250 -10.26 -4.18 -1.96
N GLN A 251 -10.60 -4.11 -3.25
CA GLN A 251 -11.14 -2.89 -3.89
C GLN A 251 -12.49 -2.46 -3.28
N ASN A 252 -13.19 -3.38 -2.65
CA ASN A 252 -14.49 -3.16 -2.04
C ASN A 252 -14.42 -2.96 -0.51
N THR A 253 -13.24 -2.86 0.06
CA THR A 253 -13.02 -2.69 1.50
C THR A 253 -12.34 -1.35 1.81
N ASN A 254 -12.40 -0.91 3.06
CA ASN A 254 -11.56 0.19 3.52
C ASN A 254 -10.07 -0.26 3.49
N PRO A 255 -9.13 0.62 3.19
CA PRO A 255 -9.29 2.05 2.91
C PRO A 255 -9.62 2.39 1.45
N ILE A 256 -9.55 1.44 0.49
CA ILE A 256 -9.69 1.74 -0.95
C ILE A 256 -11.10 2.26 -1.27
N ALA A 257 -12.15 1.58 -0.81
CA ALA A 257 -13.53 2.02 -1.04
C ALA A 257 -13.79 3.44 -0.53
N GLN A 258 -13.08 3.88 0.50
CA GLN A 258 -13.21 5.23 1.04
C GLN A 258 -12.85 6.32 0.01
N ARG A 259 -11.95 6.04 -0.93
CA ARG A 259 -11.61 6.96 -2.01
C ARG A 259 -12.78 7.13 -2.97
N PHE A 260 -13.53 6.06 -3.27
CA PHE A 260 -14.76 6.16 -4.07
C PHE A 260 -15.84 7.03 -3.41
N PHE A 261 -15.96 6.98 -2.08
CA PHE A 261 -16.90 7.86 -1.37
C PHE A 261 -16.50 9.33 -1.42
N SER A 262 -15.21 9.63 -1.50
CA SER A 262 -14.62 10.95 -1.27
C SER A 262 -14.64 11.86 -2.50
N VAL A 263 -14.77 11.33 -3.70
CA VAL A 263 -14.79 12.09 -4.94
C VAL A 263 -16.09 12.85 -5.14
N ARG A 264 -16.12 13.82 -6.07
CA ARG A 264 -17.24 14.76 -6.26
C ARG A 264 -18.50 14.11 -6.80
N ASN A 265 -18.36 13.20 -7.75
CA ASN A 265 -19.49 12.58 -8.45
C ASN A 265 -19.16 11.15 -8.90
N GLU A 266 -20.15 10.45 -9.45
CA GLU A 266 -20.04 9.07 -9.90
C GLU A 266 -19.04 8.88 -11.06
N ARG A 267 -18.93 9.88 -11.95
CA ARG A 267 -18.00 9.86 -13.08
C ARG A 267 -16.55 9.97 -12.61
N GLU A 268 -16.29 10.77 -11.58
CA GLU A 268 -14.98 10.87 -10.97
C GLU A 268 -14.60 9.64 -10.11
N ALA A 269 -15.58 8.84 -9.71
CA ALA A 269 -15.32 7.59 -8.98
C ALA A 269 -14.84 6.47 -9.91
N GLN A 270 -15.27 6.49 -11.15
CA GLN A 270 -14.82 5.61 -12.24
C GLN A 270 -13.54 6.12 -12.88
#